data_0a9f846e6526f994bcbd89823b6bba22
#
_entry.id   0a9f846e6526f994bcbd89823b6bba22
#
_cell.length_a   1.000
_cell.length_b   1.000
_cell.length_c   1.000
_cell.angle_alpha   90.00
_cell.angle_beta   90.00
_cell.angle_gamma   90.00
#
_symmetry.space_group_name_H-M   'P 1'
#
loop_
_entity.id
_entity.type
_entity.pdbx_description
1 polymer ?
#
loop_
_entity_poly.entity_id
_entity_poly.type
_entity_poly.pdbx_seq_one_letter_code
_entity_poly.pdbx_strand_id
1 'polypeptide(L)'
;MKKIDHLPVNWVNGQKISSSHFFETYYNVVEMQKLNREDTLTSYNYGLGQSMEGADHSVVLDVRGETAKTLTVRLISCNAVTRNGFHISYTKDLYGDFVPEGTLQNMDIDLSTRQVVCVMLTVNPYKMLPVGVPDPETTPLHHPYVLPEITLQLVAEQNLNKAFLEGNSLIVSKIVVDNGTFAVDEAYIPAIQQTNFFDKASEFLAYFEKTLEETHNNALKVYSKNITNPHRSVLADNTFALCDVIKAFYGRHIFELKYILGEKAPIHVVHLANELATLLLSTLRSLPEKDFETLLQYFDEWTNIRPSEFMNNASKVAHISYNHGEISQSFSLIYAFLKVIHTLFQKLSDLEYVGLIKENIIISEEHNGKASENERKSWKVWD
;
A
#
# COMPACT_ATOMS: atom_id res chain seq x y z
N MET A 1 -8.35 -28.89 -14.59
CA MET A 1 -7.98 -28.29 -15.88
C MET A 1 -9.08 -27.29 -16.21
N LYS A 2 -8.76 -26.02 -16.37
CA LYS A 2 -9.76 -25.01 -16.77
C LYS A 2 -10.24 -25.33 -18.17
N LYS A 3 -11.52 -25.13 -18.44
CA LYS A 3 -12.13 -25.39 -19.73
C LYS A 3 -11.62 -24.36 -20.74
N ILE A 4 -11.15 -24.78 -21.90
CA ILE A 4 -10.81 -23.93 -23.04
C ILE A 4 -12.08 -23.77 -23.86
N ASP A 5 -12.57 -22.54 -23.98
CA ASP A 5 -13.84 -22.26 -24.70
C ASP A 5 -13.60 -22.03 -26.21
N HIS A 6 -12.44 -21.50 -26.58
CA HIS A 6 -12.05 -21.25 -27.96
C HIS A 6 -10.90 -22.17 -28.39
N LEU A 7 -11.22 -23.21 -29.17
CA LEU A 7 -10.25 -24.14 -29.74
C LEU A 7 -9.62 -23.61 -31.02
N PRO A 8 -8.37 -23.99 -31.35
CA PRO A 8 -7.76 -23.61 -32.62
C PRO A 8 -8.54 -24.19 -33.81
N VAL A 9 -8.62 -23.39 -34.87
CA VAL A 9 -9.29 -23.82 -36.11
C VAL A 9 -8.54 -24.99 -36.76
N ASN A 10 -9.23 -26.05 -37.12
CA ASN A 10 -8.66 -27.16 -37.88
C ASN A 10 -8.61 -26.81 -39.38
N TRP A 11 -7.44 -26.31 -39.81
CA TRP A 11 -7.20 -25.95 -41.21
C TRP A 11 -6.96 -27.18 -42.08
N VAL A 12 -7.80 -27.43 -43.05
CA VAL A 12 -7.68 -28.55 -44.03
C VAL A 12 -7.67 -28.02 -45.45
N ASN A 13 -7.00 -28.78 -46.36
CA ASN A 13 -6.96 -28.40 -47.77
C ASN A 13 -8.36 -28.40 -48.37
N GLY A 14 -8.68 -27.34 -49.16
CA GLY A 14 -10.00 -27.18 -49.80
C GLY A 14 -11.08 -26.60 -48.86
N GLN A 15 -10.77 -26.25 -47.63
CA GLN A 15 -11.73 -25.63 -46.73
C GLN A 15 -12.10 -24.22 -47.23
N LYS A 16 -13.43 -23.94 -47.26
CA LYS A 16 -13.92 -22.59 -47.52
C LYS A 16 -13.61 -21.68 -46.32
N ILE A 17 -12.83 -20.65 -46.57
CA ILE A 17 -12.44 -19.65 -45.55
C ILE A 17 -13.61 -18.68 -45.33
N SER A 18 -13.90 -18.38 -44.06
CA SER A 18 -14.87 -17.37 -43.64
C SER A 18 -14.26 -16.48 -42.53
N SER A 19 -14.85 -15.31 -42.30
CA SER A 19 -14.45 -14.40 -41.22
C SER A 19 -14.51 -15.07 -39.85
N SER A 20 -15.44 -15.99 -39.62
CA SER A 20 -15.56 -16.72 -38.34
C SER A 20 -14.31 -17.53 -38.01
N HIS A 21 -13.61 -18.12 -38.98
CA HIS A 21 -12.35 -18.85 -38.72
C HIS A 21 -11.25 -17.94 -38.20
N PHE A 22 -11.18 -16.69 -38.70
CA PHE A 22 -10.21 -15.71 -38.21
C PHE A 22 -10.54 -15.25 -36.80
N PHE A 23 -11.81 -15.02 -36.49
CA PHE A 23 -12.24 -14.67 -35.13
C PHE A 23 -11.94 -15.80 -34.13
N GLU A 24 -12.27 -17.05 -34.46
CA GLU A 24 -11.96 -18.20 -33.59
C GLU A 24 -10.45 -18.36 -33.37
N THR A 25 -9.66 -18.16 -34.45
CA THR A 25 -8.19 -18.18 -34.31
C THR A 25 -7.70 -17.06 -33.37
N TYR A 26 -8.24 -15.86 -33.51
CA TYR A 26 -7.91 -14.74 -32.63
C TYR A 26 -8.32 -15.01 -31.18
N TYR A 27 -9.55 -15.50 -30.96
CA TYR A 27 -10.03 -15.81 -29.60
C TYR A 27 -9.23 -16.94 -28.94
N ASN A 28 -8.80 -17.92 -29.70
CA ASN A 28 -7.88 -18.95 -29.20
C ASN A 28 -6.54 -18.34 -28.76
N VAL A 29 -5.96 -17.41 -29.53
CA VAL A 29 -4.73 -16.72 -29.14
C VAL A 29 -4.92 -15.93 -27.85
N VAL A 30 -6.02 -15.18 -27.73
CA VAL A 30 -6.37 -14.43 -26.51
C VAL A 30 -6.50 -15.35 -25.31
N GLU A 31 -7.17 -16.50 -25.48
CA GLU A 31 -7.35 -17.48 -24.41
C GLU A 31 -6.03 -18.14 -24.01
N MET A 32 -5.18 -18.48 -24.97
CA MET A 32 -3.85 -19.02 -24.70
C MET A 32 -2.95 -18.01 -23.96
N GLN A 33 -3.00 -16.73 -24.31
CA GLN A 33 -2.30 -15.67 -23.58
C GLN A 33 -2.82 -15.53 -22.15
N LYS A 34 -4.14 -15.60 -21.96
CA LYS A 34 -4.75 -15.61 -20.62
C LYS A 34 -4.26 -16.79 -19.79
N LEU A 35 -4.30 -18.01 -20.33
CA LEU A 35 -3.82 -19.22 -19.64
C LEU A 35 -2.35 -19.10 -19.22
N ASN A 36 -1.49 -18.63 -20.10
CA ASN A 36 -0.07 -18.41 -19.80
C ASN A 36 0.14 -17.40 -18.65
N ARG A 37 -0.71 -16.39 -18.56
CA ARG A 37 -0.66 -15.41 -17.44
C ARG A 37 -1.23 -15.99 -16.16
N GLU A 38 -2.31 -16.79 -16.24
CA GLU A 38 -2.94 -17.40 -15.06
C GLU A 38 -1.96 -18.24 -14.24
N ASP A 39 -0.94 -18.82 -14.88
CA ASP A 39 0.10 -19.61 -14.17
C ASP A 39 1.02 -18.74 -13.31
N THR A 40 1.12 -17.44 -13.58
CA THR A 40 1.95 -16.49 -12.86
C THR A 40 1.14 -15.48 -12.03
N LEU A 41 -0.15 -15.33 -12.33
CA LEU A 41 -1.05 -14.43 -11.61
C LEU A 41 -1.44 -15.01 -10.25
N THR A 42 -1.37 -14.16 -9.26
CA THR A 42 -1.83 -14.42 -7.90
C THR A 42 -2.93 -13.42 -7.52
N SER A 43 -3.49 -13.57 -6.33
CA SER A 43 -4.48 -12.63 -5.79
C SER A 43 -3.88 -11.26 -5.44
N TYR A 44 -2.61 -11.01 -5.68
CA TYR A 44 -1.90 -9.81 -5.23
C TYR A 44 -0.85 -9.27 -6.22
N ASN A 45 -0.82 -9.75 -7.49
CA ASN A 45 0.10 -9.24 -8.52
C ASN A 45 -0.60 -8.84 -9.83
N TYR A 46 -1.90 -8.55 -9.77
CA TYR A 46 -2.69 -7.95 -10.84
C TYR A 46 -2.85 -6.44 -10.61
N GLY A 47 -3.48 -5.73 -11.52
CA GLY A 47 -3.77 -4.31 -11.38
C GLY A 47 -2.96 -3.44 -12.33
N LEU A 48 -2.72 -2.19 -11.93
CA LEU A 48 -1.97 -1.23 -12.75
C LEU A 48 -0.54 -1.71 -12.98
N GLY A 49 -0.09 -1.58 -14.22
CA GLY A 49 1.25 -1.89 -14.68
C GLY A 49 2.13 -0.65 -14.80
N GLN A 50 3.22 -0.76 -15.51
CA GLN A 50 4.08 0.38 -15.84
C GLN A 50 3.31 1.42 -16.67
N SER A 51 3.59 2.71 -16.50
CA SER A 51 3.04 3.78 -17.35
C SER A 51 3.36 3.52 -18.84
N MET A 52 2.43 3.87 -19.71
CA MET A 52 2.65 3.78 -21.14
C MET A 52 3.60 4.89 -21.61
N GLU A 53 4.26 4.67 -22.73
CA GLU A 53 5.16 5.67 -23.33
C GLU A 53 4.40 7.00 -23.55
N GLY A 54 4.95 8.10 -23.04
CA GLY A 54 4.33 9.43 -23.09
C GLY A 54 3.24 9.69 -22.05
N ALA A 55 2.97 8.75 -21.13
CA ALA A 55 2.06 8.96 -20.00
C ALA A 55 2.84 9.06 -18.68
N ASP A 56 2.50 10.05 -17.86
CA ASP A 56 3.15 10.26 -16.56
C ASP A 56 2.79 9.17 -15.54
N HIS A 57 1.61 8.56 -15.67
CA HIS A 57 1.07 7.59 -14.71
C HIS A 57 0.49 6.36 -15.43
N SER A 58 0.39 5.24 -14.71
CA SER A 58 -0.20 3.98 -15.20
C SER A 58 -1.68 4.10 -15.56
N VAL A 59 -2.38 5.06 -14.98
CA VAL A 59 -3.76 5.45 -15.30
C VAL A 59 -3.88 6.95 -15.23
N VAL A 60 -4.47 7.54 -16.28
CA VAL A 60 -4.77 8.98 -16.34
C VAL A 60 -6.26 9.14 -16.64
N LEU A 61 -6.94 9.91 -15.80
CA LEU A 61 -8.38 10.17 -15.88
C LEU A 61 -8.63 11.68 -15.99
N ASP A 62 -9.59 12.07 -16.82
CA ASP A 62 -10.17 13.42 -16.84
C ASP A 62 -11.50 13.38 -16.09
N VAL A 63 -11.53 14.03 -14.91
CA VAL A 63 -12.69 14.04 -14.00
C VAL A 63 -13.34 15.40 -14.04
N ARG A 64 -14.62 15.46 -14.46
CA ARG A 64 -15.39 16.69 -14.57
C ARG A 64 -16.67 16.59 -13.78
N GLY A 65 -16.85 17.54 -12.86
CA GLY A 65 -18.11 17.74 -12.15
C GLY A 65 -18.85 18.95 -12.72
N GLU A 66 -20.05 18.75 -13.23
CA GLU A 66 -20.90 19.85 -13.69
C GLU A 66 -21.98 20.16 -12.65
N THR A 67 -21.89 21.41 -12.07
CA THR A 67 -22.92 22.03 -11.23
C THR A 67 -23.69 21.10 -10.30
N ALA A 68 -22.97 20.35 -9.42
CA ALA A 68 -23.56 19.52 -8.34
C ALA A 68 -24.55 18.42 -8.79
N LYS A 69 -24.68 18.15 -10.09
CA LYS A 69 -25.70 17.21 -10.63
C LYS A 69 -25.15 16.08 -11.47
N THR A 70 -23.98 16.25 -12.04
CA THR A 70 -23.42 15.28 -12.99
C THR A 70 -21.92 15.14 -12.77
N LEU A 71 -21.48 13.91 -12.62
CA LEU A 71 -20.05 13.53 -12.61
C LEU A 71 -19.73 12.80 -13.89
N THR A 72 -18.80 13.29 -14.67
CA THR A 72 -18.28 12.63 -15.88
C THR A 72 -16.82 12.32 -15.72
N VAL A 73 -16.43 11.08 -16.00
CA VAL A 73 -15.03 10.62 -15.96
C VAL A 73 -14.68 10.02 -17.32
N ARG A 74 -13.58 10.46 -17.90
CA ARG A 74 -13.02 9.97 -19.16
C ARG A 74 -11.66 9.32 -18.93
N LEU A 75 -11.42 8.20 -19.60
CA LEU A 75 -10.11 7.57 -19.61
C LEU A 75 -9.22 8.28 -20.65
N ILE A 76 -8.03 8.70 -20.23
CA ILE A 76 -6.99 9.28 -21.10
C ILE A 76 -5.95 8.23 -21.46
N SER A 77 -5.46 7.49 -20.48
CA SER A 77 -4.55 6.35 -20.67
C SER A 77 -4.68 5.34 -19.53
N CYS A 78 -4.41 4.06 -19.84
CA CYS A 78 -4.33 3.01 -18.83
C CYS A 78 -3.50 1.83 -19.32
N ASN A 79 -2.64 1.33 -18.43
CA ASN A 79 -1.97 0.05 -18.58
C ASN A 79 -2.20 -0.80 -17.34
N ALA A 80 -2.90 -1.92 -17.48
CA ALA A 80 -3.26 -2.78 -16.35
C ALA A 80 -3.45 -4.23 -16.79
N VAL A 81 -3.43 -5.14 -15.82
CA VAL A 81 -3.83 -6.55 -15.99
C VAL A 81 -4.94 -6.86 -15.01
N THR A 82 -6.06 -7.38 -15.50
CA THR A 82 -7.18 -7.80 -14.67
C THR A 82 -6.86 -9.06 -13.88
N ARG A 83 -7.65 -9.36 -12.85
CA ARG A 83 -7.49 -10.58 -12.05
C ARG A 83 -7.59 -11.86 -12.88
N ASN A 84 -8.33 -11.83 -14.00
CA ASN A 84 -8.46 -12.95 -14.95
C ASN A 84 -7.35 -13.00 -16.01
N GLY A 85 -6.34 -12.15 -15.95
CA GLY A 85 -5.20 -12.15 -16.86
C GLY A 85 -5.42 -11.39 -18.16
N PHE A 86 -6.52 -10.68 -18.33
CA PHE A 86 -6.73 -9.83 -19.51
C PHE A 86 -6.05 -8.48 -19.35
N HIS A 87 -5.47 -8.01 -20.45
CA HIS A 87 -4.75 -6.74 -20.49
C HIS A 87 -5.71 -5.59 -20.80
N ILE A 88 -5.62 -4.52 -20.03
CA ILE A 88 -6.22 -3.22 -20.33
C ILE A 88 -5.09 -2.31 -20.79
N SER A 89 -5.02 -2.05 -22.09
CA SER A 89 -4.03 -1.16 -22.71
C SER A 89 -4.78 -0.13 -23.52
N TYR A 90 -4.88 1.08 -23.02
CA TYR A 90 -5.62 2.17 -23.64
C TYR A 90 -4.78 3.42 -23.76
N THR A 91 -4.71 3.97 -24.97
CA THR A 91 -4.33 5.35 -25.26
C THR A 91 -5.20 5.88 -26.39
N LYS A 92 -5.34 7.20 -26.47
CA LYS A 92 -6.08 7.83 -27.56
C LYS A 92 -5.47 7.52 -28.92
N ASP A 93 -4.14 7.41 -29.01
CA ASP A 93 -3.43 7.10 -30.26
C ASP A 93 -3.76 5.69 -30.77
N LEU A 94 -4.00 4.72 -29.88
CA LEU A 94 -4.39 3.36 -30.24
C LEU A 94 -5.87 3.26 -30.63
N TYR A 95 -6.77 3.93 -29.88
CA TYR A 95 -8.23 3.77 -30.02
C TYR A 95 -8.89 4.87 -30.88
N GLY A 96 -8.14 5.92 -31.27
CA GLY A 96 -8.66 7.01 -32.09
C GLY A 96 -9.76 7.81 -31.39
N ASP A 97 -10.93 7.87 -32.02
CA ASP A 97 -12.08 8.65 -31.51
C ASP A 97 -12.86 7.94 -30.38
N PHE A 98 -12.59 6.66 -30.15
CA PHE A 98 -13.23 5.93 -29.05
C PHE A 98 -12.61 6.31 -27.71
N VAL A 99 -13.42 6.90 -26.82
CA VAL A 99 -13.02 7.29 -25.47
C VAL A 99 -13.91 6.60 -24.46
N PRO A 100 -13.37 5.71 -23.59
CA PRO A 100 -14.14 5.16 -22.48
C PRO A 100 -14.55 6.29 -21.54
N GLU A 101 -15.86 6.48 -21.40
CA GLU A 101 -16.46 7.53 -20.56
C GLU A 101 -17.56 6.92 -19.69
N GLY A 102 -17.63 7.38 -18.46
CA GLY A 102 -18.71 7.06 -17.53
C GLY A 102 -19.32 8.37 -16.99
N THR A 103 -20.65 8.41 -16.97
CA THR A 103 -21.39 9.54 -16.41
C THR A 103 -22.33 9.06 -15.34
N LEU A 104 -22.36 9.77 -14.21
CA LEU A 104 -23.26 9.54 -13.10
C LEU A 104 -24.11 10.80 -12.87
N GLN A 105 -25.42 10.61 -12.81
CA GLN A 105 -26.37 11.69 -12.57
C GLN A 105 -26.98 11.62 -11.17
N ASN A 106 -27.52 12.72 -10.68
CA ASN A 106 -28.16 12.78 -9.35
C ASN A 106 -29.36 11.80 -9.20
N MET A 107 -29.89 11.27 -10.32
CA MET A 107 -30.94 10.23 -10.29
C MET A 107 -30.40 8.85 -9.94
N ASP A 108 -29.12 8.62 -10.16
CA ASP A 108 -28.47 7.32 -9.93
C ASP A 108 -28.00 7.17 -8.49
N ILE A 109 -27.57 8.27 -7.90
CA ILE A 109 -27.11 8.37 -6.52
C ILE A 109 -27.48 9.73 -5.93
N ASP A 110 -27.66 9.81 -4.62
CA ASP A 110 -27.86 11.07 -3.92
C ASP A 110 -26.52 11.83 -3.79
N LEU A 111 -26.28 12.76 -4.71
CA LEU A 111 -25.05 13.57 -4.72
C LEU A 111 -24.99 14.60 -3.59
N SER A 112 -26.05 14.78 -2.81
CA SER A 112 -26.07 15.70 -1.65
C SER A 112 -25.47 15.08 -0.39
N THR A 113 -25.40 13.74 -0.32
CA THR A 113 -24.82 13.03 0.81
C THR A 113 -23.36 12.64 0.53
N ARG A 114 -22.55 12.57 1.60
CA ARG A 114 -21.17 12.09 1.47
C ARG A 114 -21.16 10.62 1.12
N GLN A 115 -20.58 10.29 -0.02
CA GLN A 115 -20.41 8.92 -0.48
C GLN A 115 -19.18 8.77 -1.38
N VAL A 116 -18.79 7.54 -1.63
CA VAL A 116 -17.65 7.20 -2.48
C VAL A 116 -18.14 6.56 -3.76
N VAL A 117 -17.66 7.05 -4.88
CA VAL A 117 -17.88 6.50 -6.22
C VAL A 117 -16.60 5.86 -6.72
N CYS A 118 -16.67 4.61 -7.09
CA CYS A 118 -15.56 3.86 -7.67
C CYS A 118 -15.55 4.03 -9.19
N VAL A 119 -14.39 4.36 -9.74
CA VAL A 119 -14.13 4.39 -11.20
C VAL A 119 -13.63 3.00 -11.58
N MET A 120 -14.46 2.28 -12.33
CA MET A 120 -14.19 0.90 -12.71
C MET A 120 -13.97 0.80 -14.22
N LEU A 121 -12.86 0.20 -14.62
CA LEU A 121 -12.55 -0.17 -15.99
C LEU A 121 -12.83 -1.66 -16.19
N THR A 122 -13.50 -1.99 -17.30
CA THR A 122 -13.78 -3.38 -17.69
C THR A 122 -13.32 -3.59 -19.13
N VAL A 123 -12.57 -4.67 -19.38
CA VAL A 123 -12.19 -5.09 -20.73
C VAL A 123 -13.05 -6.27 -21.17
N ASN A 124 -13.59 -6.19 -22.40
CA ASN A 124 -14.22 -7.32 -23.05
C ASN A 124 -13.32 -7.82 -24.20
N PRO A 125 -12.51 -8.86 -23.97
CA PRO A 125 -11.53 -9.32 -24.96
C PRO A 125 -12.16 -9.97 -26.21
N TYR A 126 -13.45 -10.28 -26.17
CA TYR A 126 -14.19 -10.93 -27.26
C TYR A 126 -15.13 -9.96 -28.03
N LYS A 127 -15.25 -8.71 -27.53
CA LYS A 127 -15.98 -7.66 -28.25
C LYS A 127 -14.97 -6.68 -28.84
N MET A 128 -14.88 -6.67 -30.16
CA MET A 128 -13.89 -5.89 -30.89
C MET A 128 -14.47 -4.58 -31.40
N LEU A 129 -13.71 -3.50 -31.21
CA LEU A 129 -13.95 -2.18 -31.77
C LEU A 129 -13.07 -2.00 -33.00
N PRO A 130 -13.62 -1.56 -34.13
CA PRO A 130 -12.83 -1.21 -35.32
C PRO A 130 -12.04 0.08 -35.03
N VAL A 131 -10.75 0.06 -35.37
CA VAL A 131 -9.82 1.18 -35.14
C VAL A 131 -8.89 1.39 -36.34
N GLY A 132 -8.16 2.51 -36.32
CA GLY A 132 -7.29 2.96 -37.40
C GLY A 132 -8.03 3.83 -38.41
N VAL A 133 -7.30 4.40 -39.37
CA VAL A 133 -7.87 5.28 -40.39
C VAL A 133 -8.66 4.42 -41.37
N PRO A 134 -9.97 4.66 -41.53
CA PRO A 134 -10.80 3.86 -42.45
C PRO A 134 -10.38 4.12 -43.89
N ASP A 135 -10.48 3.09 -44.73
CA ASP A 135 -10.27 3.18 -46.17
C ASP A 135 -11.46 3.90 -46.82
N PRO A 136 -11.27 5.10 -47.37
CA PRO A 136 -12.35 5.88 -47.97
C PRO A 136 -12.92 5.26 -49.29
N GLU A 137 -12.19 4.32 -49.90
CA GLU A 137 -12.61 3.70 -51.17
C GLU A 137 -13.50 2.48 -50.95
N THR A 138 -13.69 2.04 -49.69
CA THR A 138 -14.52 0.89 -49.35
C THR A 138 -15.95 1.28 -48.95
N THR A 139 -16.94 0.49 -49.36
CA THR A 139 -18.35 0.66 -48.95
C THR A 139 -18.90 -0.69 -48.48
N PRO A 140 -19.32 -0.83 -47.20
CA PRO A 140 -19.24 0.15 -46.10
C PRO A 140 -17.80 0.50 -45.70
N LEU A 141 -17.63 1.63 -45.05
CA LEU A 141 -16.34 2.12 -44.57
C LEU A 141 -15.63 1.04 -43.77
N HIS A 142 -14.40 0.72 -44.11
CA HIS A 142 -13.64 -0.37 -43.48
C HIS A 142 -12.45 0.15 -42.70
N HIS A 143 -12.42 -0.13 -41.39
CA HIS A 143 -11.28 0.10 -40.55
C HIS A 143 -10.25 -1.03 -40.63
N PRO A 144 -8.95 -0.76 -40.70
CA PRO A 144 -7.94 -1.79 -40.93
C PRO A 144 -7.69 -2.72 -39.75
N TYR A 145 -7.96 -2.26 -38.50
CA TYR A 145 -7.63 -2.99 -37.27
C TYR A 145 -8.83 -3.08 -36.34
N VAL A 146 -8.69 -3.95 -35.32
CA VAL A 146 -9.64 -4.08 -34.21
C VAL A 146 -8.91 -4.17 -32.88
N LEU A 147 -9.50 -3.59 -31.82
CA LEU A 147 -9.02 -3.67 -30.44
C LEU A 147 -10.16 -4.10 -29.51
N PRO A 148 -9.84 -4.73 -28.35
CA PRO A 148 -10.86 -5.10 -27.36
C PRO A 148 -11.63 -3.87 -26.85
N GLU A 149 -12.93 -4.02 -26.62
CA GLU A 149 -13.72 -2.96 -26.00
C GLU A 149 -13.29 -2.76 -24.54
N ILE A 150 -13.03 -1.51 -24.19
CA ILE A 150 -12.80 -1.07 -22.80
C ILE A 150 -13.95 -0.15 -22.41
N THR A 151 -14.61 -0.44 -21.30
CA THR A 151 -15.71 0.38 -20.76
C THR A 151 -15.31 0.98 -19.42
N LEU A 152 -15.76 2.22 -19.16
CA LEU A 152 -15.63 2.91 -17.90
C LEU A 152 -17.01 3.03 -17.25
N GLN A 153 -17.11 2.58 -16.00
CA GLN A 153 -18.33 2.66 -15.20
C GLN A 153 -18.07 3.37 -13.89
N LEU A 154 -19.03 4.18 -13.45
CA LEU A 154 -19.05 4.83 -12.15
C LEU A 154 -20.06 4.10 -11.27
N VAL A 155 -19.57 3.51 -10.18
CA VAL A 155 -20.38 2.67 -9.29
C VAL A 155 -20.23 3.17 -7.86
N ALA A 156 -21.34 3.46 -7.17
CA ALA A 156 -21.28 3.78 -5.74
C ALA A 156 -20.69 2.60 -4.97
N GLU A 157 -19.76 2.87 -4.05
CA GLU A 157 -19.04 1.82 -3.31
C GLU A 157 -19.98 0.83 -2.60
N GLN A 158 -21.09 1.33 -2.06
CA GLN A 158 -22.14 0.52 -1.42
C GLN A 158 -22.84 -0.47 -2.38
N ASN A 159 -22.79 -0.21 -3.68
CA ASN A 159 -23.40 -1.03 -4.72
C ASN A 159 -22.39 -1.98 -5.39
N LEU A 160 -21.14 -1.98 -4.95
CA LEU A 160 -20.13 -2.89 -5.46
C LEU A 160 -20.46 -4.33 -5.07
N ASN A 161 -20.65 -5.15 -6.09
CA ASN A 161 -20.78 -6.60 -5.92
C ASN A 161 -19.41 -7.26 -6.15
N LYS A 162 -19.06 -8.27 -5.34
CA LYS A 162 -17.84 -9.07 -5.51
C LYS A 162 -17.70 -9.63 -6.94
N ALA A 163 -18.80 -9.96 -7.59
CA ALA A 163 -18.80 -10.45 -8.98
C ALA A 163 -18.21 -9.45 -9.98
N PHE A 164 -18.32 -8.13 -9.73
CA PHE A 164 -17.65 -7.11 -10.55
C PHE A 164 -16.13 -7.16 -10.43
N LEU A 165 -15.62 -7.53 -9.23
CA LEU A 165 -14.19 -7.54 -8.94
C LEU A 165 -13.50 -8.87 -9.27
N GLU A 166 -14.27 -9.93 -9.47
CA GLU A 166 -13.75 -11.29 -9.79
C GLU A 166 -13.53 -11.52 -11.29
N GLY A 167 -13.80 -10.53 -12.11
CA GLY A 167 -13.80 -10.67 -13.56
C GLY A 167 -12.69 -9.88 -14.26
N ASN A 168 -13.13 -9.27 -15.36
CA ASN A 168 -12.29 -8.47 -16.25
C ASN A 168 -12.29 -6.98 -15.88
N SER A 169 -12.62 -6.67 -14.63
CA SER A 169 -12.79 -5.30 -14.14
C SER A 169 -11.76 -4.96 -13.08
N LEU A 170 -11.37 -3.67 -13.04
CA LEU A 170 -10.48 -3.08 -12.05
C LEU A 170 -11.05 -1.75 -11.57
N ILE A 171 -11.00 -1.50 -10.26
CA ILE A 171 -11.20 -0.17 -9.71
C ILE A 171 -9.87 0.55 -9.81
N VAL A 172 -9.84 1.63 -10.59
CA VAL A 172 -8.62 2.40 -10.88
C VAL A 172 -8.54 3.72 -10.12
N SER A 173 -9.67 4.20 -9.61
CA SER A 173 -9.75 5.42 -8.79
C SER A 173 -11.03 5.41 -7.95
N LYS A 174 -11.02 6.23 -6.89
CA LYS A 174 -12.22 6.55 -6.10
C LYS A 174 -12.45 8.07 -6.12
N ILE A 175 -13.70 8.48 -6.14
CA ILE A 175 -14.13 9.87 -6.09
C ILE A 175 -15.02 10.05 -4.88
N VAL A 176 -14.65 10.95 -3.99
CA VAL A 176 -15.48 11.36 -2.87
C VAL A 176 -16.46 12.41 -3.35
N VAL A 177 -17.73 12.13 -3.17
CA VAL A 177 -18.83 13.07 -3.38
C VAL A 177 -19.26 13.60 -2.03
N ASP A 178 -19.32 14.92 -1.88
CA ASP A 178 -19.78 15.56 -0.64
C ASP A 178 -20.47 16.88 -0.97
N ASN A 179 -21.75 16.99 -0.63
CA ASN A 179 -22.57 18.18 -0.89
C ASN A 179 -22.45 18.71 -2.33
N GLY A 180 -22.46 17.82 -3.31
CA GLY A 180 -22.36 18.15 -4.73
C GLY A 180 -20.97 18.59 -5.20
N THR A 181 -19.97 18.46 -4.37
CA THR A 181 -18.56 18.58 -4.75
C THR A 181 -17.96 17.22 -5.06
N PHE A 182 -17.06 17.17 -6.03
CA PHE A 182 -16.39 15.94 -6.46
C PHE A 182 -14.89 16.11 -6.28
N ALA A 183 -14.27 15.21 -5.54
CA ALA A 183 -12.83 15.18 -5.34
C ALA A 183 -12.29 13.76 -5.53
N VAL A 184 -11.22 13.61 -6.30
CA VAL A 184 -10.52 12.33 -6.37
C VAL A 184 -9.98 11.99 -4.96
N ASP A 185 -10.23 10.77 -4.52
CA ASP A 185 -9.65 10.27 -3.26
C ASP A 185 -8.16 10.05 -3.46
N GLU A 186 -7.41 11.07 -3.10
CA GLU A 186 -5.95 11.00 -3.20
C GLU A 186 -5.31 9.97 -2.26
N ALA A 187 -5.97 9.52 -1.22
CA ALA A 187 -5.45 8.49 -0.33
C ALA A 187 -5.61 7.07 -0.92
N TYR A 188 -6.47 6.90 -1.92
CA TYR A 188 -6.71 5.60 -2.53
C TYR A 188 -5.50 5.14 -3.35
N ILE A 189 -5.08 3.89 -3.14
CA ILE A 189 -4.09 3.19 -3.95
C ILE A 189 -4.81 1.99 -4.58
N PRO A 190 -4.98 1.95 -5.90
CA PRO A 190 -5.62 0.84 -6.60
C PRO A 190 -4.76 -0.43 -6.54
N ALA A 191 -5.30 -1.55 -7.03
CA ALA A 191 -4.49 -2.74 -7.26
C ALA A 191 -3.35 -2.41 -8.24
N ILE A 192 -2.10 -2.74 -7.86
CA ILE A 192 -0.88 -2.50 -8.65
C ILE A 192 -0.01 -3.75 -8.68
N GLN A 193 0.63 -4.02 -9.81
CA GLN A 193 1.49 -5.19 -9.99
C GLN A 193 2.81 -5.07 -9.21
N GLN A 194 3.37 -3.86 -9.17
CA GLN A 194 4.60 -3.52 -8.46
C GLN A 194 4.42 -2.22 -7.67
N THR A 195 5.10 -2.11 -6.55
CA THR A 195 4.97 -0.95 -5.66
C THR A 195 5.36 0.36 -6.35
N ASN A 196 6.38 0.34 -7.22
CA ASN A 196 6.87 1.52 -7.95
C ASN A 196 6.03 1.91 -9.18
N PHE A 197 4.96 1.18 -9.49
CA PHE A 197 4.05 1.56 -10.58
C PHE A 197 2.99 2.60 -10.18
N PHE A 198 2.99 3.02 -8.92
CA PHE A 198 2.07 4.04 -8.44
C PHE A 198 2.78 4.95 -7.43
N ASP A 199 2.78 6.27 -7.68
CA ASP A 199 3.61 7.24 -6.96
C ASP A 199 3.42 7.18 -5.45
N LYS A 200 2.18 7.13 -4.96
CA LYS A 200 1.90 7.07 -3.52
C LYS A 200 2.39 5.80 -2.86
N ALA A 201 2.42 4.69 -3.59
CA ALA A 201 2.99 3.45 -3.08
C ALA A 201 4.53 3.55 -3.02
N SER A 202 5.15 4.20 -4.01
CA SER A 202 6.59 4.51 -4.01
C SER A 202 6.97 5.46 -2.88
N GLU A 203 6.19 6.53 -2.68
CA GLU A 203 6.38 7.49 -1.59
C GLU A 203 6.26 6.81 -0.22
N PHE A 204 5.28 5.93 -0.06
CA PHE A 204 5.13 5.15 1.16
C PHE A 204 6.34 4.24 1.41
N LEU A 205 6.86 3.57 0.37
CA LEU A 205 8.06 2.73 0.48
C LEU A 205 9.28 3.56 0.91
N ALA A 206 9.48 4.74 0.31
CA ALA A 206 10.54 5.67 0.70
C ALA A 206 10.37 6.18 2.14
N TYR A 207 9.15 6.44 2.57
CA TYR A 207 8.84 6.79 3.96
C TYR A 207 9.21 5.64 4.92
N PHE A 208 8.87 4.39 4.58
CA PHE A 208 9.19 3.22 5.38
C PHE A 208 10.71 3.07 5.53
N GLU A 209 11.45 3.13 4.41
CA GLU A 209 12.90 3.04 4.39
C GLU A 209 13.53 4.09 5.32
N LYS A 210 13.18 5.35 5.13
CA LYS A 210 13.70 6.47 5.93
C LYS A 210 13.37 6.31 7.42
N THR A 211 12.12 5.98 7.73
CA THR A 211 11.66 5.84 9.12
C THR A 211 12.35 4.67 9.82
N LEU A 212 12.56 3.57 9.12
CA LEU A 212 13.27 2.42 9.67
C LEU A 212 14.76 2.74 9.91
N GLU A 213 15.41 3.44 8.98
CA GLU A 213 16.80 3.88 9.12
C GLU A 213 16.97 4.83 10.32
N GLU A 214 16.10 5.81 10.47
CA GLU A 214 16.11 6.73 11.61
C GLU A 214 15.83 5.99 12.92
N THR A 215 14.89 5.06 12.95
CA THR A 215 14.59 4.22 14.12
C THR A 215 15.78 3.34 14.51
N HIS A 216 16.44 2.73 13.52
CA HIS A 216 17.68 1.98 13.73
C HIS A 216 18.79 2.84 14.34
N ASN A 217 19.03 4.02 13.77
CA ASN A 217 20.06 4.95 14.29
C ASN A 217 19.76 5.39 15.73
N ASN A 218 18.49 5.62 16.06
CA ASN A 218 18.06 5.94 17.42
C ASN A 218 18.24 4.74 18.36
N ALA A 219 17.92 3.52 17.93
CA ALA A 219 18.18 2.30 18.70
C ALA A 219 19.67 2.11 19.01
N LEU A 220 20.57 2.40 18.06
CA LEU A 220 22.02 2.38 18.29
C LEU A 220 22.46 3.41 19.34
N LYS A 221 21.90 4.63 19.29
CA LYS A 221 22.18 5.67 20.32
C LYS A 221 21.71 5.23 21.69
N VAL A 222 20.49 4.66 21.80
CA VAL A 222 19.99 4.09 23.07
C VAL A 222 20.94 3.04 23.61
N TYR A 223 21.38 2.13 22.74
CA TYR A 223 22.28 1.03 23.11
C TYR A 223 23.66 1.54 23.60
N SER A 224 24.24 2.54 22.94
CA SER A 224 25.55 3.07 23.26
C SER A 224 25.62 3.78 24.61
N LYS A 225 24.53 4.36 25.12
CA LYS A 225 24.50 5.15 26.35
C LYS A 225 24.82 4.34 27.62
N ASN A 226 24.47 3.06 27.65
CA ASN A 226 24.57 2.23 28.85
C ASN A 226 25.44 0.96 28.68
N ILE A 227 26.13 0.81 27.54
CA ILE A 227 26.89 -0.41 27.23
C ILE A 227 28.02 -0.67 28.23
N THR A 228 28.55 0.40 28.87
CA THR A 228 29.64 0.36 29.83
C THR A 228 29.20 0.27 31.30
N ASN A 229 27.88 0.35 31.56
CA ASN A 229 27.36 0.29 32.92
C ASN A 229 27.22 -1.18 33.38
N PRO A 230 28.02 -1.67 34.34
CA PRO A 230 27.95 -3.04 34.84
C PRO A 230 26.70 -3.32 35.70
N HIS A 231 25.99 -2.28 36.14
CA HIS A 231 24.80 -2.36 37.01
C HIS A 231 23.55 -1.88 36.27
N ARG A 232 23.28 -2.45 35.11
CA ARG A 232 22.06 -2.13 34.37
C ARG A 232 20.80 -2.61 35.09
N SER A 233 19.74 -1.79 35.01
CA SER A 233 18.45 -2.20 35.53
C SER A 233 17.78 -3.21 34.57
N VAL A 234 16.88 -4.05 35.08
CA VAL A 234 16.05 -4.96 34.27
C VAL A 234 15.28 -4.17 33.19
N LEU A 235 14.83 -2.96 33.53
CA LEU A 235 14.14 -2.07 32.60
C LEU A 235 15.04 -1.64 31.41
N ALA A 236 16.34 -1.35 31.70
CA ALA A 236 17.31 -1.07 30.65
C ALA A 236 17.54 -2.30 29.75
N ASP A 237 17.70 -3.49 30.32
CA ASP A 237 17.89 -4.73 29.57
C ASP A 237 16.70 -5.06 28.69
N ASN A 238 15.46 -4.87 29.16
CA ASN A 238 14.24 -5.02 28.38
C ASN A 238 14.13 -4.00 27.24
N THR A 239 14.58 -2.75 27.46
CA THR A 239 14.66 -1.73 26.43
C THR A 239 15.70 -2.12 25.35
N PHE A 240 16.85 -2.65 25.76
CA PHE A 240 17.88 -3.13 24.84
C PHE A 240 17.43 -4.34 24.01
N ALA A 241 16.62 -5.23 24.58
CA ALA A 241 16.05 -6.34 23.81
C ALA A 241 15.23 -5.83 22.60
N LEU A 242 14.47 -4.73 22.77
CA LEU A 242 13.77 -4.09 21.65
C LEU A 242 14.74 -3.41 20.66
N CYS A 243 15.82 -2.78 21.16
CA CYS A 243 16.86 -2.23 20.29
C CYS A 243 17.51 -3.33 19.44
N ASP A 244 17.75 -4.51 20.00
CA ASP A 244 18.32 -5.65 19.27
C ASP A 244 17.39 -6.16 18.18
N VAL A 245 16.07 -6.17 18.40
CA VAL A 245 15.08 -6.47 17.37
C VAL A 245 15.20 -5.49 16.20
N ILE A 246 15.22 -4.18 16.48
CA ILE A 246 15.33 -3.14 15.43
C ILE A 246 16.64 -3.29 14.65
N LYS A 247 17.78 -3.48 15.35
CA LYS A 247 19.10 -3.69 14.73
C LYS A 247 19.12 -4.90 13.82
N ALA A 248 18.65 -6.04 14.32
CA ALA A 248 18.65 -7.29 13.57
C ALA A 248 17.72 -7.22 12.35
N PHE A 249 16.54 -6.61 12.52
CA PHE A 249 15.58 -6.41 11.45
C PHE A 249 16.14 -5.49 10.37
N TYR A 250 16.68 -4.32 10.74
CA TYR A 250 17.30 -3.39 9.80
C TYR A 250 18.43 -4.04 9.00
N GLY A 251 19.38 -4.70 9.70
CA GLY A 251 20.51 -5.35 9.04
C GLY A 251 20.12 -6.46 8.05
N ARG A 252 18.99 -7.13 8.31
CA ARG A 252 18.47 -8.18 7.43
C ARG A 252 17.77 -7.64 6.20
N HIS A 253 16.99 -6.57 6.35
CA HIS A 253 16.00 -6.16 5.35
C HIS A 253 16.31 -4.86 4.62
N ILE A 254 17.31 -4.07 5.03
CA ILE A 254 17.56 -2.77 4.40
C ILE A 254 17.89 -2.88 2.91
N PHE A 255 18.58 -3.92 2.49
CA PHE A 255 18.89 -4.13 1.08
C PHE A 255 17.63 -4.44 0.28
N GLU A 256 16.77 -5.31 0.79
CA GLU A 256 15.48 -5.65 0.18
C GLU A 256 14.57 -4.42 0.08
N LEU A 257 14.50 -3.64 1.16
CA LEU A 257 13.70 -2.42 1.24
C LEU A 257 14.14 -1.37 0.19
N LYS A 258 15.46 -1.19 0.01
CA LYS A 258 16.03 -0.19 -0.91
C LYS A 258 15.96 -0.59 -2.39
N TYR A 259 16.14 -1.87 -2.71
CA TYR A 259 16.44 -2.26 -4.09
C TYR A 259 15.47 -3.30 -4.67
N ILE A 260 14.65 -3.96 -3.85
CA ILE A 260 13.84 -5.08 -4.33
C ILE A 260 12.34 -4.79 -4.22
N LEU A 261 11.89 -4.20 -3.09
CA LEU A 261 10.45 -4.05 -2.82
C LEU A 261 9.71 -3.14 -3.79
N GLY A 262 10.40 -2.19 -4.40
CA GLY A 262 9.82 -1.35 -5.46
C GLY A 262 9.34 -2.17 -6.66
N GLU A 263 10.07 -3.23 -7.01
CA GLU A 263 9.75 -4.13 -8.12
C GLU A 263 8.84 -5.32 -7.72
N LYS A 264 8.40 -5.35 -6.46
CA LYS A 264 7.49 -6.38 -5.94
C LYS A 264 6.10 -5.82 -5.70
N ALA A 265 5.11 -6.71 -5.68
CA ALA A 265 3.76 -6.36 -5.32
C ALA A 265 3.69 -5.82 -3.87
N PRO A 266 2.78 -4.87 -3.56
CA PRO A 266 2.70 -4.21 -2.25
C PRO A 266 2.55 -5.15 -1.04
N ILE A 267 2.07 -6.37 -1.24
CA ILE A 267 1.98 -7.38 -0.18
C ILE A 267 3.34 -7.66 0.48
N HIS A 268 4.45 -7.54 -0.27
CA HIS A 268 5.79 -7.76 0.27
C HIS A 268 6.20 -6.64 1.23
N VAL A 269 5.75 -5.40 0.98
CA VAL A 269 5.93 -4.28 1.93
C VAL A 269 5.13 -4.53 3.20
N VAL A 270 3.88 -4.99 3.04
CA VAL A 270 3.01 -5.34 4.18
C VAL A 270 3.59 -6.51 4.98
N HIS A 271 4.13 -7.53 4.32
CA HIS A 271 4.80 -8.66 4.96
C HIS A 271 5.96 -8.21 5.84
N LEU A 272 6.82 -7.32 5.32
CA LEU A 272 7.97 -6.81 6.06
C LEU A 272 7.53 -6.04 7.33
N ALA A 273 6.50 -5.20 7.22
CA ALA A 273 5.96 -4.48 8.36
C ALA A 273 5.30 -5.43 9.38
N ASN A 274 4.59 -6.46 8.91
CA ASN A 274 4.02 -7.52 9.76
C ASN A 274 5.11 -8.27 10.54
N GLU A 275 6.22 -8.62 9.89
CA GLU A 275 7.35 -9.29 10.54
C GLU A 275 7.92 -8.41 11.66
N LEU A 276 8.19 -7.13 11.41
CA LEU A 276 8.69 -6.20 12.42
C LEU A 276 7.74 -6.09 13.62
N ALA A 277 6.44 -5.90 13.35
CA ALA A 277 5.45 -5.80 14.41
C ALA A 277 5.34 -7.10 15.24
N THR A 278 5.40 -8.24 14.58
CA THR A 278 5.37 -9.56 15.23
C THR A 278 6.59 -9.80 16.09
N LEU A 279 7.79 -9.44 15.62
CA LEU A 279 9.03 -9.56 16.38
C LEU A 279 9.00 -8.70 17.65
N LEU A 280 8.59 -7.42 17.53
CA LEU A 280 8.45 -6.52 18.67
C LEU A 280 7.43 -7.04 19.70
N LEU A 281 6.24 -7.47 19.24
CA LEU A 281 5.22 -8.03 20.13
C LEU A 281 5.67 -9.32 20.79
N SER A 282 6.37 -10.20 20.09
CA SER A 282 6.87 -11.46 20.64
C SER A 282 7.92 -11.20 21.71
N THR A 283 8.82 -10.24 21.48
CA THR A 283 9.83 -9.83 22.48
C THR A 283 9.15 -9.27 23.73
N LEU A 284 8.17 -8.39 23.58
CA LEU A 284 7.44 -7.84 24.71
C LEU A 284 6.67 -8.91 25.50
N ARG A 285 5.97 -9.81 24.81
CA ARG A 285 5.17 -10.87 25.44
C ARG A 285 6.00 -11.98 26.08
N SER A 286 7.30 -12.05 25.77
CA SER A 286 8.24 -12.98 26.43
C SER A 286 8.70 -12.49 27.80
N LEU A 287 8.44 -11.22 28.15
CA LEU A 287 8.79 -10.66 29.45
C LEU A 287 7.85 -11.16 30.56
N PRO A 288 8.33 -11.30 31.80
CA PRO A 288 7.44 -11.46 32.95
C PRO A 288 6.41 -10.32 33.03
N GLU A 289 5.21 -10.63 33.46
CA GLU A 289 4.06 -9.67 33.47
C GLU A 289 4.43 -8.34 34.12
N LYS A 290 5.07 -8.37 35.27
CA LYS A 290 5.52 -7.17 36.00
C LYS A 290 6.51 -6.33 35.18
N ASP A 291 7.47 -6.98 34.52
CA ASP A 291 8.49 -6.29 33.73
C ASP A 291 7.90 -5.71 32.45
N PHE A 292 6.95 -6.40 31.85
CA PHE A 292 6.17 -5.92 30.71
C PHE A 292 5.37 -4.66 31.07
N GLU A 293 4.61 -4.67 32.16
CA GLU A 293 3.87 -3.50 32.62
C GLU A 293 4.79 -2.32 32.95
N THR A 294 5.88 -2.59 33.66
CA THR A 294 6.88 -1.56 34.01
C THR A 294 7.49 -0.93 32.75
N LEU A 295 7.81 -1.72 31.72
CA LEU A 295 8.36 -1.22 30.46
C LEU A 295 7.37 -0.33 29.71
N LEU A 296 6.10 -0.73 29.65
CA LEU A 296 5.08 0.07 28.99
C LEU A 296 4.78 1.38 29.75
N GLN A 297 4.77 1.37 31.09
CA GLN A 297 4.66 2.58 31.91
C GLN A 297 5.85 3.52 31.70
N TYR A 298 7.07 2.97 31.60
CA TYR A 298 8.27 3.73 31.28
C TYR A 298 8.16 4.43 29.91
N PHE A 299 7.59 3.76 28.90
CA PHE A 299 7.37 4.39 27.60
C PHE A 299 6.39 5.56 27.72
N ASP A 300 5.27 5.40 28.43
CA ASP A 300 4.29 6.47 28.63
C ASP A 300 4.93 7.67 29.36
N GLU A 301 5.68 7.39 30.43
CA GLU A 301 6.31 8.41 31.25
C GLU A 301 7.32 9.29 30.50
N TRP A 302 8.11 8.69 29.60
CA TRP A 302 9.18 9.41 28.92
C TRP A 302 8.85 9.83 27.50
N THR A 303 7.91 9.17 26.85
CA THR A 303 7.62 9.42 25.43
C THR A 303 6.22 9.94 25.18
N ASN A 304 5.33 9.94 26.18
CA ASN A 304 3.90 10.22 26.06
C ASN A 304 3.17 9.27 25.09
N ILE A 305 3.72 8.09 24.83
CA ILE A 305 3.07 7.04 24.04
C ILE A 305 2.35 6.11 25.00
N ARG A 306 1.02 6.14 24.98
CA ARG A 306 0.21 5.31 25.88
C ARG A 306 0.43 3.82 25.58
N PRO A 307 0.51 2.96 26.62
CA PRO A 307 0.64 1.51 26.46
C PRO A 307 -0.37 0.91 25.48
N SER A 308 -1.63 1.35 25.56
CA SER A 308 -2.69 0.91 24.67
C SER A 308 -2.49 1.35 23.21
N GLU A 309 -1.93 2.52 22.98
CA GLU A 309 -1.64 3.03 21.63
C GLU A 309 -0.53 2.20 20.96
N PHE A 310 0.57 1.97 21.67
CA PHE A 310 1.68 1.16 21.18
C PHE A 310 1.21 -0.27 20.84
N MET A 311 0.59 -0.94 21.82
CA MET A 311 0.13 -2.32 21.67
C MET A 311 -0.93 -2.48 20.58
N ASN A 312 -1.86 -1.52 20.46
CA ASN A 312 -2.92 -1.56 19.45
C ASN A 312 -2.35 -1.40 18.03
N ASN A 313 -1.45 -0.42 17.81
CA ASN A 313 -0.84 -0.21 16.50
C ASN A 313 0.02 -1.42 16.09
N ALA A 314 0.86 -1.94 16.99
CA ALA A 314 1.65 -3.12 16.71
C ALA A 314 0.78 -4.37 16.45
N SER A 315 -0.27 -4.57 17.25
CA SER A 315 -1.18 -5.71 17.08
C SER A 315 -1.97 -5.64 15.77
N LYS A 316 -2.44 -4.46 15.36
CA LYS A 316 -3.13 -4.29 14.07
C LYS A 316 -2.26 -4.66 12.89
N VAL A 317 -0.96 -4.33 12.92
CA VAL A 317 -0.03 -4.68 11.86
C VAL A 317 0.37 -6.15 11.93
N ALA A 318 0.59 -6.71 13.12
CA ALA A 318 0.91 -8.13 13.30
C ALA A 318 -0.23 -9.07 12.88
N HIS A 319 -1.48 -8.60 12.90
CA HIS A 319 -2.66 -9.37 12.48
C HIS A 319 -3.33 -8.77 11.23
N ILE A 320 -2.57 -8.06 10.40
CA ILE A 320 -3.10 -7.37 9.23
C ILE A 320 -3.70 -8.36 8.22
N SER A 321 -4.91 -8.06 7.74
CA SER A 321 -5.53 -8.77 6.63
C SER A 321 -5.31 -7.97 5.36
N TYR A 322 -4.51 -8.50 4.45
CA TYR A 322 -4.20 -7.82 3.19
C TYR A 322 -5.32 -7.97 2.17
N ASN A 323 -5.76 -6.83 1.63
CA ASN A 323 -6.66 -6.78 0.48
C ASN A 323 -5.98 -6.01 -0.66
N HIS A 324 -5.71 -6.68 -1.76
CA HIS A 324 -5.01 -6.07 -2.90
C HIS A 324 -5.82 -4.97 -3.62
N GLY A 325 -7.15 -4.97 -3.48
CA GLY A 325 -8.03 -3.89 -3.96
C GLY A 325 -8.11 -2.67 -3.03
N GLU A 326 -7.53 -2.75 -1.80
CA GLU A 326 -7.60 -1.73 -0.75
C GLU A 326 -6.22 -1.54 -0.07
N ILE A 327 -5.17 -1.36 -0.88
CA ILE A 327 -3.77 -1.27 -0.41
C ILE A 327 -3.60 -0.12 0.59
N SER A 328 -4.28 1.00 0.36
CA SER A 328 -4.22 2.19 1.22
C SER A 328 -4.60 1.91 2.68
N GLN A 329 -5.53 0.99 2.95
CA GLN A 329 -5.89 0.60 4.32
C GLN A 329 -4.70 -0.06 5.02
N SER A 330 -4.02 -0.98 4.36
CA SER A 330 -2.83 -1.65 4.91
C SER A 330 -1.70 -0.66 5.15
N PHE A 331 -1.44 0.22 4.19
CA PHE A 331 -0.37 1.24 4.31
C PHE A 331 -0.68 2.26 5.41
N SER A 332 -1.93 2.64 5.62
CA SER A 332 -2.32 3.53 6.72
C SER A 332 -2.07 2.91 8.10
N LEU A 333 -2.36 1.62 8.27
CA LEU A 333 -2.06 0.90 9.52
C LEU A 333 -0.56 0.82 9.77
N ILE A 334 0.21 0.53 8.73
CA ILE A 334 1.68 0.45 8.81
C ILE A 334 2.26 1.84 9.10
N TYR A 335 1.76 2.88 8.45
CA TYR A 335 2.19 4.26 8.71
C TYR A 335 2.01 4.64 10.19
N ALA A 336 0.84 4.36 10.76
CA ALA A 336 0.57 4.63 12.18
C ALA A 336 1.52 3.86 13.10
N PHE A 337 1.78 2.60 12.82
CA PHE A 337 2.73 1.77 13.57
C PHE A 337 4.17 2.30 13.46
N LEU A 338 4.66 2.57 12.26
CA LEU A 338 6.01 3.13 12.03
C LEU A 338 6.20 4.46 12.75
N LYS A 339 5.20 5.33 12.72
CA LYS A 339 5.23 6.60 13.43
C LYS A 339 5.38 6.41 14.94
N VAL A 340 4.66 5.46 15.53
CA VAL A 340 4.72 5.17 16.97
C VAL A 340 6.09 4.64 17.36
N ILE A 341 6.63 3.64 16.63
CA ILE A 341 7.96 3.08 16.95
C ILE A 341 9.07 4.11 16.73
N HIS A 342 9.01 4.89 15.65
CA HIS A 342 9.97 5.96 15.41
C HIS A 342 9.98 6.98 16.55
N THR A 343 8.80 7.48 16.96
CA THR A 343 8.66 8.44 18.06
C THR A 343 9.20 7.86 19.37
N LEU A 344 8.90 6.58 19.65
CA LEU A 344 9.41 5.89 20.82
C LEU A 344 10.95 5.88 20.86
N PHE A 345 11.59 5.36 19.82
CA PHE A 345 13.04 5.24 19.78
C PHE A 345 13.74 6.61 19.70
N GLN A 346 13.14 7.59 19.03
CA GLN A 346 13.64 8.96 19.03
C GLN A 346 13.68 9.53 20.46
N LYS A 347 12.56 9.48 21.18
CA LYS A 347 12.49 9.97 22.56
C LYS A 347 13.42 9.24 23.51
N LEU A 348 13.49 7.90 23.42
CA LEU A 348 14.44 7.12 24.20
C LEU A 348 15.90 7.48 23.87
N SER A 349 16.19 7.82 22.62
CA SER A 349 17.55 8.26 22.23
C SER A 349 17.91 9.65 22.76
N ASP A 350 16.95 10.47 23.12
CA ASP A 350 17.17 11.81 23.68
C ASP A 350 17.40 11.77 25.20
N LEU A 351 17.02 10.67 25.89
CA LEU A 351 17.23 10.53 27.32
C LEU A 351 18.73 10.45 27.66
N GLU A 352 19.15 11.10 28.73
CA GLU A 352 20.51 10.99 29.22
C GLU A 352 20.81 9.57 29.75
N TYR A 353 19.86 8.99 30.48
CA TYR A 353 19.94 7.65 31.05
C TYR A 353 18.74 6.80 30.63
N VAL A 354 19.00 5.58 30.21
CA VAL A 354 17.95 4.63 29.82
C VAL A 354 17.67 3.67 30.96
N GLY A 355 16.39 3.39 31.22
CA GLY A 355 15.98 2.45 32.27
C GLY A 355 15.92 3.04 33.67
N LEU A 356 15.81 4.36 33.80
CA LEU A 356 15.57 5.06 35.08
C LEU A 356 14.13 5.61 35.07
N ILE A 357 13.40 5.34 36.15
CA ILE A 357 12.08 5.92 36.41
C ILE A 357 12.27 7.32 37.01
N LYS A 358 11.45 8.30 36.69
CA LYS A 358 11.58 9.71 37.19
C LYS A 358 11.65 9.82 38.70
N GLU A 359 10.87 9.02 39.42
CA GLU A 359 10.92 8.99 40.88
C GLU A 359 12.32 8.66 41.45
N ASN A 360 13.06 7.76 40.82
CA ASN A 360 14.40 7.38 41.24
C ASN A 360 15.45 8.48 40.99
N ILE A 361 15.23 9.36 40.02
CA ILE A 361 16.11 10.49 39.73
C ILE A 361 15.96 11.55 40.82
N ILE A 362 14.76 11.86 41.25
CA ILE A 362 14.48 12.83 42.32
C ILE A 362 15.14 12.37 43.66
N ILE A 363 14.99 11.08 43.99
CA ILE A 363 15.57 10.50 45.21
C ILE A 363 17.14 10.57 45.20
N SER A 364 17.76 10.35 44.05
CA SER A 364 19.23 10.42 43.94
C SER A 364 19.77 11.85 44.04
N GLU A 365 19.05 12.85 43.53
CA GLU A 365 19.38 14.25 43.69
C GLU A 365 19.23 14.73 45.16
N GLU A 366 18.21 14.29 45.88
CA GLU A 366 18.03 14.57 47.30
C GLU A 366 19.13 13.91 48.13
N HIS A 367 19.61 12.72 47.81
CA HIS A 367 20.71 12.05 48.53
C HIS A 367 22.03 12.73 48.29
N ASN A 368 22.33 13.17 47.07
CA ASN A 368 23.53 13.91 46.75
C ASN A 368 23.54 15.32 47.40
N GLY A 369 22.38 15.99 47.44
CA GLY A 369 22.23 17.27 48.14
C GLY A 369 22.49 17.17 49.63
N LYS A 370 22.07 16.10 50.30
CA LYS A 370 22.28 15.88 51.74
C LYS A 370 23.72 15.47 52.09
N ALA A 371 24.39 14.73 51.17
CA ALA A 371 25.80 14.38 51.37
C ALA A 371 26.74 15.61 51.31
N SER A 372 26.45 16.59 50.47
CA SER A 372 27.23 17.82 50.34
C SER A 372 27.06 18.79 51.52
N GLU A 373 25.94 18.76 52.24
CA GLU A 373 25.75 19.57 53.44
C GLU A 373 26.41 18.97 54.69
N ASN A 374 26.54 17.65 54.78
CA ASN A 374 27.22 17.02 55.90
C ASN A 374 28.75 17.12 55.81
N GLU A 375 29.36 17.16 54.66
CA GLU A 375 30.81 17.39 54.51
C GLU A 375 31.22 18.82 54.84
N ARG A 376 30.33 19.81 54.69
CA ARG A 376 30.64 21.21 55.10
C ARG A 376 30.57 21.47 56.59
N LYS A 377 30.03 20.57 57.40
CA LYS A 377 29.98 20.72 58.92
C LYS A 377 31.11 20.05 59.65
N SER A 378 32.01 19.30 59.01
CA SER A 378 33.11 18.60 59.69
C SER A 378 34.46 19.37 59.76
N TRP A 379 34.54 20.61 59.24
CA TRP A 379 35.76 21.39 59.16
C TRP A 379 35.76 22.65 60.05
N LYS A 380 35.12 22.61 61.20
CA LYS A 380 35.27 23.66 62.21
C LYS A 380 35.38 23.07 63.63
N VAL A 381 36.50 22.50 63.93
CA VAL A 381 37.05 22.46 65.32
C VAL A 381 38.52 22.07 65.18
N TRP A 382 39.40 23.03 65.34
CA TRP A 382 40.73 23.08 65.95
C TRP A 382 41.30 24.45 65.66
N ASP A 383 41.10 25.35 66.67
CA ASP A 383 42.05 26.21 67.37
C ASP A 383 41.45 26.58 68.71
#